data_d56bb1052cd43c5afc6c7d439f01265a
#
_entry.id   d56bb1052cd43c5afc6c7d439f01265a
#
_cell.length_a   1.000
_cell.length_b   1.000
_cell.length_c   1.000
_cell.angle_alpha   90.00
_cell.angle_beta   90.00
_cell.angle_gamma   90.00
#
_symmetry.space_group_name_H-M   'P 1'
#
loop_
_entity.id
_entity.type
_entity.pdbx_description
1 polymer ?
#
loop_
_entity_poly.entity_id
_entity_poly.type
_entity_poly.pdbx_seq_one_letter_code
_entity_poly.pdbx_strand_id
1 'polypeptide(L)'
;EGEYLIFFSEHPQIGTRNFSEEEKGLVRKLYDLSTEDAGMVKAIEVKGYGQIKPTNHDVKAVEYFMKECLKGTSLEDSLEWIHFALTSEDVNNLAYGLMLSDALREVVLPAIGEVYRAIEWLAQTYKDVPLLARTHGQSASPTTFGKEFKVFSSRIKRQLDQLNDSEILVKLNGATGNYNAHAVAYPQVDWLNFTSDFIRKFNTEGRIKLIPNLITTQIEPHDSYVELFDNMRRLNIIMIGFNQDLWRYISDEWVTQKPADGEVGSSTMPHKINPIDFENSEGNLGIANALFDYFSRKLPISRLQRDLSDSTVEKNFGVAFA
;
A
#
# COMPACT_ATOMS: atom_id res chain seq x y z
N GLU A 1 -4.90 -5.83 -16.19
CA GLU A 1 -5.30 -6.05 -17.62
C GLU A 1 -5.76 -7.49 -17.86
N GLY A 2 -5.04 -8.51 -17.43
CA GLY A 2 -5.42 -9.92 -17.69
C GLY A 2 -6.76 -10.32 -17.08
N GLU A 3 -7.00 -10.00 -15.79
CA GLU A 3 -8.33 -10.27 -15.20
C GLU A 3 -9.43 -9.44 -15.85
N TYR A 4 -9.14 -8.23 -16.36
CA TYR A 4 -10.06 -7.45 -17.14
C TYR A 4 -10.42 -8.16 -18.45
N LEU A 5 -9.43 -8.65 -19.19
CA LEU A 5 -9.63 -9.41 -20.42
C LEU A 5 -10.50 -10.64 -20.19
N ILE A 6 -10.23 -11.41 -19.12
CA ILE A 6 -11.04 -12.58 -18.74
C ILE A 6 -12.48 -12.15 -18.43
N PHE A 7 -12.66 -11.16 -17.57
CA PHE A 7 -13.98 -10.68 -17.14
C PHE A 7 -14.78 -10.09 -18.30
N PHE A 8 -14.09 -9.39 -19.19
CA PHE A 8 -14.66 -8.83 -20.42
C PHE A 8 -15.17 -9.93 -21.36
N SER A 9 -14.41 -11.03 -21.50
CA SER A 9 -14.81 -12.18 -22.31
C SER A 9 -16.03 -12.94 -21.79
N GLU A 10 -16.27 -12.90 -20.48
CA GLU A 10 -17.40 -13.58 -19.83
C GLU A 10 -18.72 -12.78 -19.91
N HIS A 11 -18.67 -11.50 -20.31
CA HIS A 11 -19.86 -10.65 -20.28
C HIS A 11 -20.79 -10.92 -21.47
N PRO A 12 -22.06 -11.27 -21.23
CA PRO A 12 -22.96 -11.78 -22.28
C PRO A 12 -23.32 -10.76 -23.36
N GLN A 13 -23.20 -9.48 -23.11
CA GLN A 13 -23.51 -8.39 -24.02
C GLN A 13 -22.30 -7.83 -24.78
N ILE A 14 -21.12 -8.37 -24.52
CA ILE A 14 -19.87 -8.00 -25.18
C ILE A 14 -19.57 -9.04 -26.25
N GLY A 15 -19.20 -8.61 -27.45
CA GLY A 15 -19.04 -9.47 -28.60
C GLY A 15 -17.80 -10.34 -28.66
N THR A 16 -17.11 -10.54 -27.52
CA THR A 16 -15.98 -11.48 -27.38
C THR A 16 -16.50 -12.90 -27.13
N ARG A 17 -15.69 -13.90 -27.47
CA ARG A 17 -15.99 -15.28 -27.09
C ARG A 17 -15.59 -15.55 -25.63
N ASN A 18 -16.30 -16.43 -24.95
CA ASN A 18 -15.89 -16.90 -23.65
C ASN A 18 -14.58 -17.70 -23.75
N PHE A 19 -13.67 -17.46 -22.81
CA PHE A 19 -12.42 -18.23 -22.69
C PHE A 19 -12.62 -19.54 -21.95
N SER A 20 -11.93 -20.58 -22.42
CA SER A 20 -11.83 -21.84 -21.67
C SER A 20 -11.01 -21.66 -20.39
N GLU A 21 -11.11 -22.59 -19.44
CA GLU A 21 -10.29 -22.56 -18.22
C GLU A 21 -8.79 -22.67 -18.52
N GLU A 22 -8.41 -23.36 -19.59
CA GLU A 22 -7.04 -23.44 -20.07
C GLU A 22 -6.54 -22.06 -20.54
N GLU A 23 -7.36 -21.36 -21.34
CA GLU A 23 -7.06 -20.01 -21.83
C GLU A 23 -6.97 -18.98 -20.69
N LYS A 24 -7.89 -19.03 -19.73
CA LYS A 24 -7.78 -18.22 -18.49
C LYS A 24 -6.50 -18.52 -17.72
N GLY A 25 -6.10 -19.80 -17.68
CA GLY A 25 -4.82 -20.22 -17.10
C GLY A 25 -3.61 -19.63 -17.83
N LEU A 26 -3.65 -19.52 -19.17
CA LEU A 26 -2.60 -18.87 -19.96
C LEU A 26 -2.50 -17.37 -19.63
N VAL A 27 -3.63 -16.67 -19.55
CA VAL A 27 -3.63 -15.24 -19.16
C VAL A 27 -3.07 -15.05 -17.76
N ARG A 28 -3.48 -15.89 -16.80
CA ARG A 28 -3.03 -15.80 -15.40
C ARG A 28 -1.56 -16.12 -15.19
N LYS A 29 -0.96 -16.98 -16.03
CA LYS A 29 0.51 -17.20 -16.00
C LYS A 29 1.30 -15.93 -16.27
N LEU A 30 0.74 -14.94 -16.96
CA LEU A 30 1.41 -13.66 -17.21
C LEU A 30 1.56 -12.79 -15.95
N TYR A 31 0.96 -13.16 -14.81
CA TYR A 31 1.13 -12.45 -13.53
C TYR A 31 2.32 -12.96 -12.72
N ASP A 32 2.77 -14.18 -12.99
CA ASP A 32 3.95 -14.78 -12.37
C ASP A 32 5.21 -14.40 -13.17
N LEU A 33 5.55 -13.11 -13.08
CA LEU A 33 6.64 -12.52 -13.86
C LEU A 33 7.99 -12.95 -13.34
N SER A 34 8.78 -13.53 -14.20
CA SER A 34 10.21 -13.73 -13.97
C SER A 34 10.97 -12.39 -14.09
N THR A 35 12.23 -12.39 -13.63
CA THR A 35 13.13 -11.24 -13.85
C THR A 35 13.36 -10.98 -15.36
N GLU A 36 13.33 -12.02 -16.19
CA GLU A 36 13.45 -11.92 -17.64
C GLU A 36 12.23 -11.24 -18.26
N ASP A 37 11.01 -11.62 -17.81
CA ASP A 37 9.75 -10.99 -18.25
C ASP A 37 9.72 -9.51 -17.89
N ALA A 38 10.10 -9.17 -16.67
CA ALA A 38 10.22 -7.79 -16.22
C ALA A 38 11.25 -7.01 -17.09
N GLY A 39 12.37 -7.66 -17.44
CA GLY A 39 13.37 -7.13 -18.36
C GLY A 39 12.80 -6.90 -19.76
N MET A 40 11.96 -7.80 -20.26
CA MET A 40 11.28 -7.65 -21.55
C MET A 40 10.30 -6.47 -21.55
N VAL A 41 9.46 -6.35 -20.51
CA VAL A 41 8.55 -5.18 -20.35
C VAL A 41 9.35 -3.88 -20.36
N LYS A 42 10.45 -3.83 -19.60
CA LYS A 42 11.33 -2.65 -19.56
C LYS A 42 12.02 -2.36 -20.90
N ALA A 43 12.38 -3.39 -21.64
CA ALA A 43 12.94 -3.23 -22.99
C ALA A 43 11.88 -2.65 -23.94
N ILE A 44 10.66 -3.17 -23.94
CA ILE A 44 9.54 -2.64 -24.74
C ILE A 44 9.29 -1.15 -24.42
N GLU A 45 9.35 -0.77 -23.14
CA GLU A 45 9.16 0.62 -22.76
C GLU A 45 10.23 1.56 -23.33
N VAL A 46 11.52 1.24 -23.16
CA VAL A 46 12.61 2.22 -23.37
C VAL A 46 13.49 1.98 -24.57
N LYS A 47 13.60 0.75 -25.09
CA LYS A 47 14.51 0.37 -26.18
C LYS A 47 13.78 -0.18 -27.41
N GLY A 48 12.57 -0.70 -27.21
CA GLY A 48 11.89 -1.56 -28.17
C GLY A 48 12.26 -3.04 -28.00
N TYR A 49 11.46 -3.92 -28.57
CA TYR A 49 11.65 -5.37 -28.54
C TYR A 49 11.18 -6.00 -29.86
N GLY A 50 12.02 -6.74 -30.54
CA GLY A 50 11.71 -7.29 -31.86
C GLY A 50 11.33 -6.18 -32.86
N GLN A 51 10.09 -6.20 -33.34
CA GLN A 51 9.55 -5.15 -34.21
C GLN A 51 8.82 -4.03 -33.47
N ILE A 52 8.64 -4.16 -32.15
CA ILE A 52 7.99 -3.17 -31.31
C ILE A 52 8.96 -2.02 -31.07
N LYS A 53 8.58 -0.82 -31.50
CA LYS A 53 9.33 0.41 -31.17
C LYS A 53 9.17 0.76 -29.70
N PRO A 54 10.13 1.52 -29.10
CA PRO A 54 10.00 2.01 -27.74
C PRO A 54 8.65 2.71 -27.52
N THR A 55 7.90 2.25 -26.53
CA THR A 55 6.58 2.84 -26.24
C THR A 55 6.70 4.15 -25.47
N ASN A 56 7.78 4.34 -24.71
CA ASN A 56 7.96 5.42 -23.74
C ASN A 56 6.76 5.56 -22.79
N HIS A 57 6.09 4.43 -22.51
CA HIS A 57 4.87 4.37 -21.72
C HIS A 57 4.78 3.00 -21.04
N ASP A 58 4.72 2.99 -19.72
CA ASP A 58 4.75 1.80 -18.86
C ASP A 58 3.58 0.84 -19.12
N VAL A 59 2.33 1.31 -18.98
CA VAL A 59 1.14 0.45 -19.19
C VAL A 59 1.05 -0.04 -20.64
N LYS A 60 1.45 0.78 -21.62
CA LYS A 60 1.49 0.35 -23.01
C LYS A 60 2.56 -0.74 -23.26
N ALA A 61 3.65 -0.70 -22.52
CA ALA A 61 4.66 -1.75 -22.56
C ALA A 61 4.13 -3.08 -22.00
N VAL A 62 3.33 -3.02 -20.92
CA VAL A 62 2.65 -4.20 -20.37
C VAL A 62 1.65 -4.78 -21.37
N GLU A 63 0.81 -3.94 -22.00
CA GLU A 63 -0.11 -4.38 -23.05
C GLU A 63 0.60 -5.12 -24.19
N TYR A 64 1.70 -4.55 -24.69
CA TYR A 64 2.46 -5.20 -25.79
C TYR A 64 3.19 -6.46 -25.33
N PHE A 65 3.69 -6.51 -24.10
CA PHE A 65 4.23 -7.74 -23.51
C PHE A 65 3.17 -8.85 -23.49
N MET A 66 1.97 -8.55 -23.00
CA MET A 66 0.87 -9.52 -22.99
C MET A 66 0.49 -9.98 -24.40
N LYS A 67 0.43 -9.05 -25.37
CA LYS A 67 0.17 -9.37 -26.78
C LYS A 67 1.22 -10.32 -27.34
N GLU A 68 2.50 -10.07 -27.12
CA GLU A 68 3.58 -10.95 -27.59
C GLU A 68 3.54 -12.34 -26.94
N CYS A 69 3.26 -12.42 -25.64
CA CYS A 69 3.14 -13.71 -24.94
C CYS A 69 1.93 -14.54 -25.38
N LEU A 70 0.85 -13.90 -25.77
CA LEU A 70 -0.38 -14.58 -26.22
C LEU A 70 -0.42 -14.84 -27.73
N LYS A 71 0.49 -14.26 -28.50
CA LYS A 71 0.63 -14.48 -29.95
C LYS A 71 0.95 -15.93 -30.26
N GLY A 72 0.31 -16.48 -31.27
CA GLY A 72 0.45 -17.90 -31.63
C GLY A 72 -0.25 -18.87 -30.69
N THR A 73 -0.98 -18.39 -29.68
CA THR A 73 -1.86 -19.20 -28.83
C THR A 73 -3.30 -19.15 -29.34
N SER A 74 -4.19 -19.90 -28.71
CA SER A 74 -5.65 -19.85 -29.00
C SER A 74 -6.28 -18.48 -28.70
N LEU A 75 -5.57 -17.58 -28.00
CA LEU A 75 -6.03 -16.23 -27.66
C LEU A 75 -5.57 -15.13 -28.63
N GLU A 76 -4.91 -15.51 -29.73
CA GLU A 76 -4.43 -14.55 -30.74
C GLU A 76 -5.57 -13.71 -31.35
N ASP A 77 -6.76 -14.25 -31.44
CA ASP A 77 -7.97 -13.55 -31.91
C ASP A 77 -8.49 -12.49 -30.92
N SER A 78 -7.97 -12.49 -29.70
CA SER A 78 -8.47 -11.67 -28.60
C SER A 78 -7.45 -10.58 -28.15
N LEU A 79 -6.32 -10.43 -28.81
CA LEU A 79 -5.24 -9.51 -28.41
C LEU A 79 -5.67 -8.05 -28.33
N GLU A 80 -6.58 -7.61 -29.23
CA GLU A 80 -7.05 -6.23 -29.26
C GLU A 80 -8.02 -5.87 -28.11
N TRP A 81 -8.46 -6.86 -27.33
CA TRP A 81 -9.34 -6.66 -26.17
C TRP A 81 -8.56 -6.44 -24.86
N ILE A 82 -7.25 -6.65 -24.83
CA ILE A 82 -6.41 -6.59 -23.60
C ILE A 82 -6.57 -5.25 -22.87
N HIS A 83 -6.54 -4.13 -23.61
CA HIS A 83 -6.65 -2.77 -23.08
C HIS A 83 -7.89 -2.03 -23.60
N PHE A 84 -8.92 -2.79 -23.98
CA PHE A 84 -10.11 -2.21 -24.63
C PHE A 84 -10.82 -1.18 -23.74
N ALA A 85 -11.02 0.02 -24.29
CA ALA A 85 -11.68 1.15 -23.65
C ALA A 85 -11.04 1.68 -22.35
N LEU A 86 -9.95 1.08 -21.87
CA LEU A 86 -9.23 1.51 -20.68
C LEU A 86 -8.37 2.74 -20.96
N THR A 87 -8.11 3.51 -19.93
CA THR A 87 -6.97 4.41 -19.85
C THR A 87 -5.91 3.80 -18.94
N SER A 88 -4.65 4.23 -19.07
CA SER A 88 -3.55 3.71 -18.25
C SER A 88 -3.83 3.78 -16.76
N GLU A 89 -4.53 4.82 -16.35
CA GLU A 89 -4.86 5.03 -14.95
C GLU A 89 -5.92 4.04 -14.44
N ASP A 90 -6.80 3.51 -15.26
CA ASP A 90 -7.69 2.41 -14.88
C ASP A 90 -6.88 1.17 -14.45
N VAL A 91 -5.71 0.96 -15.06
CA VAL A 91 -4.81 -0.14 -14.72
C VAL A 91 -3.94 0.23 -13.52
N ASN A 92 -3.29 1.40 -13.54
CA ASN A 92 -2.35 1.83 -12.51
C ASN A 92 -3.01 1.93 -11.13
N ASN A 93 -4.15 2.62 -11.02
CA ASN A 93 -4.80 2.78 -9.71
C ASN A 93 -5.27 1.45 -9.12
N LEU A 94 -5.80 0.54 -9.96
CA LEU A 94 -6.16 -0.81 -9.50
C LEU A 94 -4.93 -1.59 -9.04
N ALA A 95 -3.80 -1.50 -9.76
CA ALA A 95 -2.57 -2.16 -9.39
C ALA A 95 -2.00 -1.60 -8.08
N TYR A 96 -1.93 -0.27 -7.92
CA TYR A 96 -1.49 0.36 -6.67
C TYR A 96 -2.44 0.06 -5.51
N GLY A 97 -3.76 0.08 -5.75
CA GLY A 97 -4.75 -0.31 -4.74
C GLY A 97 -4.55 -1.74 -4.24
N LEU A 98 -4.31 -2.68 -5.15
CA LEU A 98 -4.02 -4.09 -4.81
C LEU A 98 -2.69 -4.23 -4.05
N MET A 99 -1.61 -3.62 -4.56
CA MET A 99 -0.30 -3.66 -3.90
C MET A 99 -0.35 -3.07 -2.49
N LEU A 100 -1.04 -1.94 -2.32
CA LEU A 100 -1.18 -1.29 -1.02
C LEU A 100 -2.02 -2.15 -0.06
N SER A 101 -3.13 -2.72 -0.54
CA SER A 101 -3.96 -3.64 0.24
C SER A 101 -3.17 -4.87 0.71
N ASP A 102 -2.40 -5.48 -0.19
CA ASP A 102 -1.60 -6.68 0.15
C ASP A 102 -0.43 -6.34 1.07
N ALA A 103 0.29 -5.24 0.85
CA ALA A 103 1.36 -4.77 1.73
C ALA A 103 0.85 -4.48 3.15
N LEU A 104 -0.30 -3.82 3.26
CA LEU A 104 -0.92 -3.57 4.57
C LEU A 104 -1.28 -4.87 5.28
N ARG A 105 -1.93 -5.81 4.58
CA ARG A 105 -2.36 -7.09 5.16
C ARG A 105 -1.21 -8.00 5.54
N GLU A 106 -0.24 -8.16 4.65
CA GLU A 106 0.79 -9.20 4.77
C GLU A 106 2.01 -8.75 5.57
N VAL A 107 2.27 -7.46 5.62
CA VAL A 107 3.49 -6.92 6.24
C VAL A 107 3.18 -5.91 7.33
N VAL A 108 2.49 -4.82 7.00
CA VAL A 108 2.39 -3.64 7.88
C VAL A 108 1.53 -3.94 9.11
N LEU A 109 0.32 -4.45 8.93
CA LEU A 109 -0.58 -4.77 10.04
C LEU A 109 -0.02 -5.87 10.97
N PRO A 110 0.60 -6.96 10.47
CA PRO A 110 1.30 -7.92 11.32
C PRO A 110 2.42 -7.29 12.14
N ALA A 111 3.30 -6.47 11.53
CA ALA A 111 4.41 -5.82 12.20
C ALA A 111 3.94 -4.86 13.31
N ILE A 112 2.95 -4.00 13.02
CA ILE A 112 2.35 -3.13 14.04
C ILE A 112 1.68 -3.96 15.13
N GLY A 113 1.04 -5.07 14.77
CA GLY A 113 0.43 -6.02 15.71
C GLY A 113 1.44 -6.63 16.66
N GLU A 114 2.67 -6.93 16.21
CA GLU A 114 3.76 -7.41 17.07
C GLU A 114 4.19 -6.35 18.06
N VAL A 115 4.41 -5.12 17.62
CA VAL A 115 4.73 -3.98 18.49
C VAL A 115 3.61 -3.76 19.51
N TYR A 116 2.36 -3.76 19.09
CA TYR A 116 1.21 -3.65 19.98
C TYR A 116 1.23 -4.74 21.06
N ARG A 117 1.43 -6.01 20.68
CA ARG A 117 1.47 -7.14 21.64
C ARG A 117 2.64 -7.02 22.61
N ALA A 118 3.79 -6.59 22.14
CA ALA A 118 4.96 -6.39 23.00
C ALA A 118 4.71 -5.31 24.07
N ILE A 119 4.17 -4.16 23.68
CA ILE A 119 3.86 -3.07 24.62
C ILE A 119 2.71 -3.46 25.56
N GLU A 120 1.70 -4.19 25.07
CA GLU A 120 0.61 -4.70 25.90
C GLU A 120 1.11 -5.72 26.92
N TRP A 121 2.05 -6.59 26.54
CA TRP A 121 2.71 -7.51 27.46
C TRP A 121 3.48 -6.77 28.56
N LEU A 122 4.20 -5.70 28.22
CA LEU A 122 4.87 -4.84 29.21
C LEU A 122 3.83 -4.19 30.15
N ALA A 123 2.72 -3.72 29.62
CA ALA A 123 1.65 -3.13 30.41
C ALA A 123 1.08 -4.11 31.44
N GLN A 124 0.87 -5.36 31.05
CA GLN A 124 0.36 -6.39 31.98
C GLN A 124 1.44 -6.86 32.98
N THR A 125 2.67 -7.04 32.52
CA THR A 125 3.77 -7.51 33.36
C THR A 125 4.09 -6.53 34.50
N TYR A 126 4.05 -5.23 34.22
CA TYR A 126 4.42 -4.18 35.17
C TYR A 126 3.21 -3.42 35.76
N LYS A 127 2.01 -4.00 35.65
CA LYS A 127 0.77 -3.35 36.10
C LYS A 127 0.75 -2.94 37.57
N ASP A 128 1.45 -3.70 38.41
CA ASP A 128 1.49 -3.49 39.87
C ASP A 128 2.82 -2.83 40.34
N VAL A 129 3.73 -2.49 39.42
CA VAL A 129 5.00 -1.84 39.75
C VAL A 129 4.76 -0.34 39.93
N PRO A 130 4.91 0.18 41.18
CA PRO A 130 4.61 1.58 41.44
C PRO A 130 5.60 2.52 40.76
N LEU A 131 5.11 3.62 40.28
CA LEU A 131 5.88 4.70 39.66
C LEU A 131 5.36 6.04 40.19
N LEU A 132 6.25 6.99 40.44
CA LEU A 132 5.86 8.36 40.68
C LEU A 132 5.77 9.11 39.34
N ALA A 133 4.55 9.39 38.89
CA ALA A 133 4.34 10.14 37.67
C ALA A 133 4.99 11.52 37.75
N ARG A 134 5.41 12.02 36.58
CA ARG A 134 5.96 13.38 36.46
C ARG A 134 5.10 14.21 35.50
N THR A 135 4.84 15.46 35.88
CA THR A 135 4.28 16.47 35.00
C THR A 135 5.26 17.63 34.92
N HIS A 136 5.50 18.16 33.74
CA HIS A 136 6.55 19.18 33.53
C HIS A 136 7.92 18.77 34.07
N GLY A 137 8.24 17.47 34.07
CA GLY A 137 9.45 16.92 34.66
C GLY A 137 9.49 16.87 36.19
N GLN A 138 8.46 17.38 36.87
CA GLN A 138 8.36 17.44 38.33
C GLN A 138 7.54 16.28 38.88
N SER A 139 7.85 15.83 40.11
CA SER A 139 7.11 14.78 40.80
C SER A 139 5.65 15.16 40.99
N ALA A 140 4.77 14.23 40.66
CA ALA A 140 3.31 14.41 40.70
C ALA A 140 2.65 13.30 41.55
N SER A 141 1.64 12.64 41.02
CA SER A 141 0.88 11.59 41.71
C SER A 141 1.47 10.20 41.46
N PRO A 142 1.26 9.23 42.37
CA PRO A 142 1.59 7.83 42.13
C PRO A 142 0.81 7.26 40.94
N THR A 143 1.48 6.39 40.19
CA THR A 143 0.95 5.60 39.07
C THR A 143 1.64 4.23 39.06
N THR A 144 1.56 3.50 37.95
CA THR A 144 2.32 2.27 37.74
C THR A 144 3.00 2.27 36.36
N PHE A 145 4.10 1.54 36.23
CA PHE A 145 4.76 1.34 34.94
C PHE A 145 3.82 0.67 33.94
N GLY A 146 3.02 -0.30 34.36
CA GLY A 146 2.05 -0.93 33.49
C GLY A 146 1.05 0.06 32.90
N LYS A 147 0.62 1.06 33.68
CA LYS A 147 -0.27 2.13 33.20
C LYS A 147 0.43 3.02 32.15
N GLU A 148 1.71 3.33 32.32
CA GLU A 148 2.46 4.11 31.31
C GLU A 148 2.50 3.38 29.96
N PHE A 149 2.85 2.08 29.96
CA PHE A 149 2.80 1.26 28.75
C PHE A 149 1.38 1.12 28.18
N LYS A 150 0.36 1.01 29.05
CA LYS A 150 -1.04 0.84 28.63
C LYS A 150 -1.57 2.04 27.85
N VAL A 151 -1.10 3.24 28.17
CA VAL A 151 -1.43 4.45 27.39
C VAL A 151 -1.03 4.29 25.94
N PHE A 152 0.20 3.82 25.69
CA PHE A 152 0.70 3.63 24.33
C PHE A 152 0.00 2.46 23.61
N SER A 153 -0.13 1.29 24.25
CA SER A 153 -0.82 0.16 23.64
C SER A 153 -2.27 0.49 23.27
N SER A 154 -3.00 1.24 24.10
CA SER A 154 -4.36 1.68 23.79
C SER A 154 -4.42 2.62 22.59
N ARG A 155 -3.46 3.53 22.48
CA ARG A 155 -3.38 4.46 21.33
C ARG A 155 -3.03 3.74 20.03
N ILE A 156 -2.08 2.79 20.09
CA ILE A 156 -1.69 1.94 18.94
C ILE A 156 -2.88 1.08 18.50
N LYS A 157 -3.57 0.43 19.45
CA LYS A 157 -4.75 -0.40 19.17
C LYS A 157 -5.81 0.38 18.38
N ARG A 158 -6.07 1.63 18.78
CA ARG A 158 -7.00 2.48 18.05
C ARG A 158 -6.59 2.74 16.61
N GLN A 159 -5.28 2.94 16.33
CA GLN A 159 -4.79 3.12 14.96
C GLN A 159 -4.88 1.82 14.16
N LEU A 160 -4.55 0.68 14.78
CA LEU A 160 -4.70 -0.63 14.16
C LEU A 160 -6.16 -0.91 13.75
N ASP A 161 -7.12 -0.60 14.64
CA ASP A 161 -8.54 -0.80 14.33
C ASP A 161 -8.96 0.05 13.13
N GLN A 162 -8.55 1.32 13.09
CA GLN A 162 -8.82 2.20 11.95
C GLN A 162 -8.18 1.71 10.65
N LEU A 163 -6.96 1.17 10.70
CA LEU A 163 -6.30 0.60 9.52
C LEU A 163 -6.99 -0.67 9.04
N ASN A 164 -7.43 -1.54 9.94
CA ASN A 164 -8.16 -2.75 9.59
C ASN A 164 -9.53 -2.47 8.95
N ASP A 165 -10.17 -1.38 9.35
CA ASP A 165 -11.47 -0.94 8.84
C ASP A 165 -11.35 -0.03 7.60
N SER A 166 -10.14 0.22 7.13
CA SER A 166 -9.90 1.07 5.96
C SER A 166 -10.43 0.45 4.68
N GLU A 167 -10.79 1.30 3.74
CA GLU A 167 -11.17 0.94 2.37
C GLU A 167 -10.31 1.73 1.38
N ILE A 168 -10.02 1.15 0.23
CA ILE A 168 -9.25 1.77 -0.83
C ILE A 168 -10.19 2.04 -2.00
N LEU A 169 -10.38 3.29 -2.35
CA LEU A 169 -11.14 3.69 -3.52
C LEU A 169 -10.31 3.42 -4.78
N VAL A 170 -10.96 2.85 -5.80
CA VAL A 170 -10.35 2.56 -7.09
C VAL A 170 -11.33 2.85 -8.22
N LYS A 171 -10.82 3.16 -9.41
CA LYS A 171 -11.65 3.49 -10.58
C LYS A 171 -11.43 2.53 -11.75
N LEU A 172 -12.45 2.35 -12.56
CA LEU A 172 -12.42 1.68 -13.86
C LEU A 172 -13.50 2.32 -14.77
N ASN A 173 -13.29 3.53 -15.21
CA ASN A 173 -14.31 4.33 -15.88
C ASN A 173 -13.80 5.15 -17.08
N GLY A 174 -12.58 4.82 -17.57
CA GLY A 174 -12.01 5.35 -18.80
C GLY A 174 -11.30 6.70 -18.65
N ALA A 175 -10.97 7.28 -19.79
CA ALA A 175 -10.02 8.39 -19.93
C ALA A 175 -10.41 9.69 -19.19
N THR A 176 -11.67 9.90 -18.89
CA THR A 176 -12.17 11.10 -18.17
C THR A 176 -13.21 10.76 -17.10
N GLY A 177 -13.28 9.49 -16.69
CA GLY A 177 -14.22 9.04 -15.67
C GLY A 177 -15.68 8.90 -16.13
N ASN A 178 -15.94 8.88 -17.43
CA ASN A 178 -17.29 8.94 -17.99
C ASN A 178 -17.69 7.73 -18.87
N TYR A 179 -16.88 6.67 -18.90
CA TYR A 179 -17.13 5.49 -19.75
C TYR A 179 -17.31 5.79 -21.24
N ASN A 180 -16.76 6.89 -21.77
CA ASN A 180 -17.03 7.35 -23.14
C ASN A 180 -16.79 6.28 -24.20
N ALA A 181 -15.63 5.66 -24.22
CA ALA A 181 -15.29 4.62 -25.19
C ALA A 181 -16.13 3.36 -24.98
N HIS A 182 -16.36 2.97 -23.73
CA HIS A 182 -17.19 1.84 -23.36
C HIS A 182 -18.64 2.00 -23.86
N ALA A 183 -19.25 3.15 -23.57
CA ALA A 183 -20.65 3.44 -23.95
C ALA A 183 -20.85 3.57 -25.47
N VAL A 184 -19.83 4.08 -26.19
CA VAL A 184 -19.90 4.14 -27.67
C VAL A 184 -19.80 2.75 -28.28
N ALA A 185 -18.93 1.90 -27.76
CA ALA A 185 -18.70 0.55 -28.29
C ALA A 185 -19.85 -0.42 -27.95
N TYR A 186 -20.32 -0.38 -26.70
CA TYR A 186 -21.36 -1.28 -26.18
C TYR A 186 -22.38 -0.49 -25.34
N PRO A 187 -23.28 0.28 -25.96
CA PRO A 187 -24.24 1.14 -25.26
C PRO A 187 -25.29 0.37 -24.44
N GLN A 188 -25.44 -0.94 -24.70
CA GLN A 188 -26.36 -1.82 -23.99
C GLN A 188 -25.79 -2.36 -22.66
N VAL A 189 -24.50 -2.22 -22.42
CA VAL A 189 -23.84 -2.74 -21.21
C VAL A 189 -24.01 -1.75 -20.06
N ASP A 190 -24.40 -2.24 -18.90
CA ASP A 190 -24.38 -1.47 -17.65
C ASP A 190 -22.95 -1.41 -17.10
N TRP A 191 -22.20 -0.40 -17.55
CA TRP A 191 -20.80 -0.22 -17.20
C TRP A 191 -20.56 0.11 -15.71
N LEU A 192 -21.56 0.67 -15.01
CA LEU A 192 -21.46 0.93 -13.57
C LEU A 192 -21.48 -0.38 -12.78
N ASN A 193 -22.42 -1.27 -13.12
CA ASN A 193 -22.46 -2.61 -12.53
C ASN A 193 -21.26 -3.46 -12.96
N PHE A 194 -20.85 -3.37 -14.24
CA PHE A 194 -19.65 -4.04 -14.73
C PHE A 194 -18.40 -3.69 -13.88
N THR A 195 -18.15 -2.40 -13.66
CA THR A 195 -17.04 -1.92 -12.84
C THR A 195 -17.14 -2.43 -11.40
N SER A 196 -18.32 -2.34 -10.80
CA SER A 196 -18.55 -2.78 -9.42
C SER A 196 -18.31 -4.27 -9.25
N ASP A 197 -18.79 -5.08 -10.19
CA ASP A 197 -18.62 -6.53 -10.17
C ASP A 197 -17.17 -6.95 -10.43
N PHE A 198 -16.49 -6.26 -11.35
CA PHE A 198 -15.08 -6.49 -11.62
C PHE A 198 -14.21 -6.22 -10.39
N ILE A 199 -14.37 -5.06 -9.77
CA ILE A 199 -13.59 -4.68 -8.57
C ILE A 199 -13.89 -5.64 -7.40
N ARG A 200 -15.14 -6.06 -7.23
CA ARG A 200 -15.54 -6.99 -6.17
C ARG A 200 -14.79 -8.33 -6.23
N LYS A 201 -14.38 -8.79 -7.41
CA LYS A 201 -13.60 -10.04 -7.58
C LYS A 201 -12.27 -10.02 -6.82
N PHE A 202 -11.69 -8.85 -6.57
CA PHE A 202 -10.43 -8.71 -5.85
C PHE A 202 -10.57 -8.66 -4.32
N ASN A 203 -11.82 -8.52 -3.82
CA ASN A 203 -12.10 -8.45 -2.39
C ASN A 203 -12.20 -9.86 -1.80
N THR A 204 -11.05 -10.40 -1.38
CA THR A 204 -10.95 -11.68 -0.67
C THR A 204 -10.95 -11.47 0.84
N GLU A 205 -11.28 -12.53 1.60
CA GLU A 205 -11.29 -12.48 3.06
C GLU A 205 -9.93 -12.01 3.63
N GLY A 206 -9.99 -11.11 4.60
CA GLY A 206 -8.82 -10.53 5.27
C GLY A 206 -8.07 -9.44 4.49
N ARG A 207 -8.44 -9.14 3.24
CA ARG A 207 -7.86 -8.06 2.45
C ARG A 207 -8.52 -6.73 2.78
N ILE A 208 -7.76 -5.63 2.76
CA ILE A 208 -8.33 -4.27 2.74
C ILE A 208 -9.19 -4.15 1.49
N LYS A 209 -10.45 -3.73 1.65
CA LYS A 209 -11.42 -3.73 0.55
C LYS A 209 -11.12 -2.66 -0.49
N LEU A 210 -11.18 -3.05 -1.75
CA LEU A 210 -11.25 -2.12 -2.87
C LEU A 210 -12.71 -1.74 -3.12
N ILE A 211 -12.97 -0.45 -3.16
CA ILE A 211 -14.33 0.10 -3.37
C ILE A 211 -14.35 0.88 -4.69
N PRO A 212 -15.29 0.62 -5.60
CA PRO A 212 -15.39 1.35 -6.85
C PRO A 212 -15.76 2.81 -6.62
N ASN A 213 -14.89 3.74 -7.03
CA ASN A 213 -15.22 5.15 -7.16
C ASN A 213 -15.76 5.41 -8.56
N LEU A 214 -17.06 5.62 -8.67
CA LEU A 214 -17.75 5.79 -9.95
C LEU A 214 -17.72 7.25 -10.45
N ILE A 215 -17.31 8.20 -9.60
CA ILE A 215 -17.29 9.64 -9.94
C ILE A 215 -15.87 10.15 -9.77
N THR A 216 -15.15 10.15 -10.87
CA THR A 216 -13.73 10.57 -10.91
C THR A 216 -13.46 11.41 -12.15
N THR A 217 -12.23 11.88 -12.28
CA THR A 217 -11.67 12.37 -13.54
C THR A 217 -10.95 11.23 -14.28
N GLN A 218 -9.83 11.48 -14.93
CA GLN A 218 -8.97 10.41 -15.45
C GLN A 218 -8.31 9.62 -14.32
N ILE A 219 -8.08 10.28 -13.16
CA ILE A 219 -7.51 9.64 -11.97
C ILE A 219 -8.56 9.41 -10.90
N GLU A 220 -8.30 8.43 -10.03
CA GLU A 220 -8.89 8.36 -8.71
C GLU A 220 -8.24 9.45 -7.83
N PRO A 221 -9.00 10.27 -7.05
CA PRO A 221 -8.43 11.42 -6.32
C PRO A 221 -7.47 11.07 -5.18
N HIS A 222 -7.27 9.82 -4.84
CA HIS A 222 -6.38 9.31 -3.80
C HIS A 222 -6.75 9.70 -2.36
N ASP A 223 -7.96 10.17 -2.12
CA ASP A 223 -8.41 10.58 -0.77
C ASP A 223 -8.32 9.41 0.22
N SER A 224 -8.67 8.19 -0.19
CA SER A 224 -8.54 6.99 0.65
C SER A 224 -7.08 6.63 0.97
N TYR A 225 -6.14 6.90 0.06
CA TYR A 225 -4.71 6.76 0.34
C TYR A 225 -4.25 7.78 1.39
N VAL A 226 -4.76 9.00 1.32
CA VAL A 226 -4.46 10.05 2.31
C VAL A 226 -4.94 9.64 3.70
N GLU A 227 -6.13 9.06 3.82
CA GLU A 227 -6.65 8.52 5.07
C GLU A 227 -5.71 7.46 5.67
N LEU A 228 -5.19 6.54 4.84
CA LEU A 228 -4.20 5.55 5.25
C LEU A 228 -2.89 6.19 5.69
N PHE A 229 -2.32 7.09 4.90
CA PHE A 229 -1.05 7.75 5.21
C PHE A 229 -1.14 8.63 6.45
N ASP A 230 -2.25 9.32 6.65
CA ASP A 230 -2.49 10.09 7.87
C ASP A 230 -2.66 9.20 9.10
N ASN A 231 -3.22 8.02 8.95
CA ASN A 231 -3.27 7.04 10.04
C ASN A 231 -1.85 6.53 10.38
N MET A 232 -1.06 6.14 9.37
CA MET A 232 0.34 5.73 9.56
C MET A 232 1.15 6.83 10.25
N ARG A 233 0.99 8.07 9.83
CA ARG A 233 1.67 9.23 10.44
C ARG A 233 1.30 9.41 11.91
N ARG A 234 0.01 9.25 12.28
CA ARG A 234 -0.42 9.28 13.69
C ARG A 234 0.15 8.13 14.49
N LEU A 235 0.19 6.93 13.92
CA LEU A 235 0.82 5.77 14.55
C LEU A 235 2.32 6.04 14.82
N ASN A 236 3.04 6.53 13.83
CA ASN A 236 4.46 6.86 13.96
C ASN A 236 4.70 7.93 15.05
N ILE A 237 3.85 8.95 15.15
CA ILE A 237 3.93 9.96 16.22
C ILE A 237 3.73 9.33 17.61
N ILE A 238 2.83 8.35 17.74
CA ILE A 238 2.65 7.61 19.00
C ILE A 238 3.90 6.84 19.34
N MET A 239 4.53 6.18 18.36
CA MET A 239 5.77 5.42 18.55
C MET A 239 6.96 6.33 18.87
N ILE A 240 7.08 7.47 18.22
CA ILE A 240 8.11 8.48 18.57
C ILE A 240 7.96 8.90 20.04
N GLY A 241 6.74 9.21 20.49
CA GLY A 241 6.50 9.53 21.90
C GLY A 241 6.85 8.39 22.85
N PHE A 242 6.57 7.13 22.47
CA PHE A 242 6.99 5.96 23.22
C PHE A 242 8.52 5.86 23.33
N ASN A 243 9.23 6.02 22.21
CA ASN A 243 10.68 5.97 22.15
C ASN A 243 11.32 7.05 23.04
N GLN A 244 10.80 8.28 23.00
CA GLN A 244 11.30 9.40 23.81
C GLN A 244 11.07 9.17 25.30
N ASP A 245 9.93 8.64 25.73
CA ASP A 245 9.65 8.34 27.12
C ASP A 245 10.54 7.19 27.62
N LEU A 246 10.71 6.11 26.83
CA LEU A 246 11.62 5.01 27.20
C LEU A 246 13.07 5.46 27.27
N TRP A 247 13.51 6.25 26.31
CA TRP A 247 14.85 6.86 26.34
C TRP A 247 15.04 7.67 27.62
N ARG A 248 14.03 8.43 28.04
CA ARG A 248 14.08 9.22 29.26
C ARG A 248 14.13 8.33 30.51
N TYR A 249 13.30 7.30 30.59
CA TYR A 249 13.32 6.36 31.71
C TYR A 249 14.65 5.63 31.85
N ILE A 250 15.32 5.31 30.73
CA ILE A 250 16.66 4.74 30.73
C ILE A 250 17.69 5.77 31.21
N SER A 251 17.61 7.00 30.72
CA SER A 251 18.50 8.10 31.12
C SER A 251 18.40 8.45 32.61
N ASP A 252 17.22 8.34 33.20
CA ASP A 252 16.95 8.60 34.62
C ASP A 252 17.13 7.33 35.48
N GLU A 253 17.69 6.23 34.92
CA GLU A 253 17.94 4.95 35.59
C GLU A 253 16.70 4.25 36.19
N TRP A 254 15.50 4.58 35.68
CA TRP A 254 14.24 3.94 36.08
C TRP A 254 14.06 2.59 35.39
N VAL A 255 14.66 2.44 34.23
CA VAL A 255 14.73 1.21 33.44
C VAL A 255 16.18 0.97 33.05
N THR A 256 16.62 -0.28 33.13
CA THR A 256 17.94 -0.70 32.67
C THR A 256 17.80 -1.61 31.47
N GLN A 257 18.65 -1.38 30.47
CA GLN A 257 18.73 -2.28 29.31
C GLN A 257 19.57 -3.51 29.66
N LYS A 258 19.14 -4.68 29.16
CA LYS A 258 20.00 -5.87 29.18
C LYS A 258 20.88 -5.82 27.92
N PRO A 259 22.21 -5.97 28.09
CA PRO A 259 23.08 -6.10 26.92
C PRO A 259 22.75 -7.36 26.14
N ALA A 260 22.80 -7.30 24.82
CA ALA A 260 22.79 -8.48 23.99
C ALA A 260 24.13 -9.23 24.14
N ASP A 261 24.11 -10.56 23.97
CA ASP A 261 25.31 -11.36 24.04
C ASP A 261 26.35 -10.90 23.02
N GLY A 262 27.51 -10.44 23.49
CA GLY A 262 28.61 -9.91 22.67
C GLY A 262 28.46 -8.42 22.32
N GLU A 263 27.47 -7.73 22.83
CA GLU A 263 27.31 -6.28 22.62
C GLU A 263 28.37 -5.50 23.39
N VAL A 264 29.09 -4.62 22.67
CA VAL A 264 30.05 -3.66 23.25
C VAL A 264 29.45 -2.26 23.07
N GLY A 265 29.01 -1.67 24.17
CA GLY A 265 28.25 -0.41 24.15
C GLY A 265 29.02 0.82 23.66
N SER A 266 30.36 0.80 23.74
CA SER A 266 31.23 1.88 23.24
C SER A 266 32.66 1.36 23.15
N SER A 267 33.46 1.84 22.19
CA SER A 267 34.87 1.52 22.05
C SER A 267 35.72 2.00 23.23
N THR A 268 35.29 3.07 23.91
CA THR A 268 35.99 3.68 25.06
C THR A 268 35.33 3.39 26.40
N MET A 269 34.04 3.05 26.42
CA MET A 269 33.26 2.80 27.64
C MET A 269 32.43 1.52 27.47
N PRO A 270 33.03 0.33 27.54
CA PRO A 270 32.37 -0.94 27.20
C PRO A 270 31.18 -1.30 28.13
N HIS A 271 31.12 -0.71 29.33
CA HIS A 271 30.03 -0.87 30.29
C HIS A 271 28.81 0.00 29.99
N LYS A 272 28.90 0.93 29.05
CA LYS A 272 27.84 1.88 28.68
C LYS A 272 26.98 1.29 27.55
N ILE A 273 25.73 1.00 27.83
CA ILE A 273 24.74 0.53 26.83
C ILE A 273 23.87 1.71 26.43
N ASN A 274 23.95 2.09 25.19
CA ASN A 274 23.17 3.21 24.64
C ASN A 274 21.79 2.73 24.17
N PRO A 275 20.71 3.51 24.34
CA PRO A 275 19.37 3.18 23.85
C PRO A 275 19.23 3.46 22.35
N ILE A 276 20.18 2.97 21.52
CA ILE A 276 20.30 3.30 20.10
C ILE A 276 19.12 2.82 19.27
N ASP A 277 18.44 1.74 19.68
CA ASP A 277 17.28 1.23 18.95
C ASP A 277 16.11 2.22 19.02
N PHE A 278 15.89 2.87 20.17
CA PHE A 278 14.88 3.92 20.32
C PHE A 278 15.22 5.16 19.51
N GLU A 279 16.49 5.57 19.49
CA GLU A 279 16.98 6.72 18.72
C GLU A 279 16.86 6.45 17.21
N ASN A 280 17.27 5.28 16.76
CA ASN A 280 17.19 4.86 15.36
C ASN A 280 15.73 4.75 14.90
N SER A 281 14.86 4.16 15.71
CA SER A 281 13.42 4.10 15.44
C SER A 281 12.81 5.50 15.35
N GLU A 282 13.12 6.42 16.26
CA GLU A 282 12.64 7.81 16.20
C GLU A 282 13.06 8.49 14.91
N GLY A 283 14.32 8.33 14.48
CA GLY A 283 14.86 8.91 13.26
C GLY A 283 14.14 8.40 12.00
N ASN A 284 13.97 7.07 11.88
CA ASN A 284 13.29 6.45 10.74
C ASN A 284 11.81 6.82 10.66
N LEU A 285 11.10 6.78 11.79
CA LEU A 285 9.70 7.20 11.86
C LEU A 285 9.51 8.68 11.47
N GLY A 286 10.49 9.53 11.80
CA GLY A 286 10.51 10.94 11.37
C GLY A 286 10.64 11.09 9.86
N ILE A 287 11.52 10.31 9.21
CA ILE A 287 11.68 10.30 7.74
C ILE A 287 10.41 9.79 7.07
N ALA A 288 9.86 8.66 7.55
CA ALA A 288 8.60 8.12 7.04
C ALA A 288 7.46 9.15 7.13
N ASN A 289 7.35 9.85 8.25
CA ASN A 289 6.34 10.90 8.44
C ASN A 289 6.49 12.07 7.47
N ALA A 290 7.71 12.46 7.12
CA ALA A 290 7.94 13.50 6.12
C ALA A 290 7.43 13.08 4.73
N LEU A 291 7.59 11.80 4.37
CA LEU A 291 7.07 11.24 3.12
C LEU A 291 5.54 11.12 3.15
N PHE A 292 4.96 10.55 4.20
CA PHE A 292 3.50 10.45 4.35
C PHE A 292 2.82 11.83 4.35
N ASP A 293 3.41 12.83 5.01
CA ASP A 293 2.90 14.21 4.98
C ASP A 293 2.92 14.80 3.56
N TYR A 294 3.99 14.56 2.82
CA TYR A 294 4.07 15.00 1.43
C TYR A 294 3.03 14.28 0.55
N PHE A 295 2.88 12.96 0.68
CA PHE A 295 1.89 12.19 -0.07
C PHE A 295 0.47 12.69 0.20
N SER A 296 0.11 12.88 1.47
CA SER A 296 -1.21 13.38 1.89
C SER A 296 -1.54 14.76 1.31
N ARG A 297 -0.54 15.63 1.17
CA ARG A 297 -0.76 16.98 0.62
C ARG A 297 -0.71 17.02 -0.91
N LYS A 298 -0.01 16.08 -1.54
CA LYS A 298 0.22 16.16 -2.99
C LYS A 298 -0.77 15.33 -3.80
N LEU A 299 -1.06 14.09 -3.39
CA LEU A 299 -1.84 13.15 -4.19
C LEU A 299 -3.26 13.64 -4.54
N PRO A 300 -4.04 14.27 -3.62
CA PRO A 300 -5.37 14.75 -3.96
C PRO A 300 -5.40 15.93 -4.94
N ILE A 301 -4.24 16.48 -5.28
CA ILE A 301 -4.15 17.65 -6.15
C ILE A 301 -3.64 17.25 -7.52
N SER A 302 -4.54 17.27 -8.51
CA SER A 302 -4.22 17.13 -9.92
C SER A 302 -4.84 18.26 -10.73
N ARG A 303 -4.23 18.62 -11.86
CA ARG A 303 -4.72 19.69 -12.72
C ARG A 303 -5.75 19.17 -13.70
N LEU A 304 -6.92 19.80 -13.72
CA LEU A 304 -8.03 19.48 -14.62
C LEU A 304 -8.41 17.98 -14.53
N GLN A 305 -8.37 17.25 -15.64
CA GLN A 305 -8.68 15.82 -15.65
C GLN A 305 -7.49 14.96 -15.17
N ARG A 306 -6.26 15.39 -15.41
CA ARG A 306 -5.01 14.76 -14.96
C ARG A 306 -3.80 15.66 -15.22
N ASP A 307 -2.80 15.60 -14.32
CA ASP A 307 -1.39 15.81 -14.61
C ASP A 307 -0.59 14.54 -14.18
N LEU A 308 0.70 14.46 -14.53
CA LEU A 308 1.50 13.25 -14.26
C LEU A 308 2.27 13.28 -12.94
N SER A 309 2.00 14.24 -12.06
CA SER A 309 2.77 14.41 -10.82
C SER A 309 2.49 13.35 -9.76
N ASP A 310 1.31 12.73 -9.77
CA ASP A 310 0.91 11.60 -8.95
C ASP A 310 1.82 10.39 -9.15
N SER A 311 2.00 9.97 -10.39
CA SER A 311 2.84 8.81 -10.76
C SER A 311 4.28 8.89 -10.24
N THR A 312 4.86 10.10 -10.15
CA THR A 312 6.19 10.29 -9.56
C THR A 312 6.17 10.06 -8.05
N VAL A 313 5.10 10.46 -7.39
CA VAL A 313 4.93 10.35 -5.93
C VAL A 313 4.68 8.90 -5.54
N GLU A 314 3.80 8.20 -6.22
CA GLU A 314 3.42 6.82 -5.95
C GLU A 314 4.60 5.84 -5.97
N LYS A 315 5.58 6.07 -6.84
CA LYS A 315 6.83 5.29 -6.92
C LYS A 315 7.66 5.31 -5.63
N ASN A 316 7.37 6.22 -4.71
CA ASN A 316 8.06 6.36 -3.43
C ASN A 316 7.28 5.77 -2.23
N PHE A 317 6.11 5.17 -2.44
CA PHE A 317 5.33 4.58 -1.34
C PHE A 317 6.14 3.56 -0.55
N GLY A 318 6.81 2.63 -1.23
CA GLY A 318 7.64 1.62 -0.59
C GLY A 318 8.71 2.18 0.36
N VAL A 319 9.29 3.34 0.03
CA VAL A 319 10.31 4.00 0.87
C VAL A 319 9.74 4.47 2.21
N ALA A 320 8.48 4.91 2.23
CA ALA A 320 7.84 5.39 3.45
C ALA A 320 7.41 4.24 4.39
N PHE A 321 7.12 3.06 3.83
CA PHE A 321 6.72 1.88 4.60
C PHE A 321 7.91 1.01 5.06
N ALA A 322 9.06 1.07 4.36
CA ALA A 322 10.26 0.29 4.67
C ALA A 322 11.04 0.83 5.87
#